data_3c25b6376faee36b9b133afdda79d780
#
_entry.id   3c25b6376faee36b9b133afdda79d780
#
_cell.length_a   1.000
_cell.length_b   1.000
_cell.length_c   1.000
_cell.angle_alpha   90.00
_cell.angle_beta   90.00
_cell.angle_gamma   90.00
#
_symmetry.space_group_name_H-M   'P 1'
#
loop_
_entity.id
_entity.type
_entity.pdbx_description
1 polymer ?
#
loop_
_entity_poly.entity_id
_entity_poly.type
_entity_poly.pdbx_seq_one_letter_code
_entity_poly.pdbx_strand_id
1 'polypeptide(L)'
;KHKKEIIFVGSLEKEEDLIKLSTSISKFLEFDLEKKPRLVTDKSEYKDHSFSDIPDKAVSFINLNTVKDFEKKINQQIDYKRFRGNIIFDGIKAWEEFNWIEKKIKIGEVEFQIFRKTKRCAATEVNPQNGKRDINVPNQLYKIYGHSDLGVYGLVLNKGSIKTGDEIKI
;
A
#
# COMPACT_ATOMS: atom_id res chain seq x y z
N LYS A 1 13.59 -4.12 -20.15
CA LYS A 1 12.27 -3.76 -20.74
C LYS A 1 11.40 -5.00 -20.55
N HIS A 2 10.58 -5.05 -19.47
CA HIS A 2 9.57 -6.09 -19.37
C HIS A 2 8.53 -5.81 -20.45
N LYS A 3 8.39 -6.70 -21.41
CA LYS A 3 7.25 -6.72 -22.30
C LYS A 3 6.02 -6.83 -21.40
N LYS A 4 5.01 -6.00 -21.63
CA LYS A 4 3.69 -6.16 -21.02
C LYS A 4 3.04 -7.41 -21.62
N GLU A 5 3.40 -8.56 -21.10
CA GLU A 5 2.84 -9.84 -21.51
C GLU A 5 1.81 -10.27 -20.50
N ILE A 6 0.62 -10.58 -20.97
CA ILE A 6 -0.43 -11.14 -20.11
C ILE A 6 -0.06 -12.60 -19.86
N ILE A 7 0.35 -12.93 -18.64
CA ILE A 7 0.76 -14.29 -18.27
C ILE A 7 -0.41 -15.16 -17.83
N PHE A 8 -1.55 -14.56 -17.49
CA PHE A 8 -2.75 -15.28 -17.07
C PHE A 8 -4.01 -14.41 -17.25
N VAL A 9 -5.11 -15.05 -17.64
CA VAL A 9 -6.47 -14.50 -17.61
C VAL A 9 -7.39 -15.59 -17.09
N GLY A 10 -8.21 -15.30 -16.08
CA GLY A 10 -9.14 -16.25 -15.49
C GLY A 10 -9.93 -15.66 -14.32
N SER A 11 -10.81 -16.46 -13.71
CA SER A 11 -11.63 -16.10 -12.56
C SER A 11 -11.00 -16.60 -11.26
N LEU A 12 -10.89 -15.73 -10.25
CA LEU A 12 -10.47 -16.14 -8.91
C LEU A 12 -11.51 -16.96 -8.14
N GLU A 13 -12.71 -17.16 -8.72
CA GLU A 13 -13.78 -17.98 -8.14
C GLU A 13 -13.73 -19.45 -8.63
N LYS A 14 -12.95 -19.73 -9.68
CA LYS A 14 -12.82 -21.06 -10.27
C LYS A 14 -11.52 -21.72 -9.81
N GLU A 15 -11.62 -22.88 -9.20
CA GLU A 15 -10.47 -23.63 -8.67
C GLU A 15 -9.43 -23.96 -9.76
N GLU A 16 -9.88 -24.35 -10.96
CA GLU A 16 -9.01 -24.61 -12.09
C GLU A 16 -8.17 -23.36 -12.48
N ASP A 17 -8.77 -22.18 -12.44
CA ASP A 17 -8.09 -20.93 -12.75
C ASP A 17 -7.11 -20.52 -11.65
N LEU A 18 -7.43 -20.79 -10.38
CA LEU A 18 -6.49 -20.60 -9.26
C LEU A 18 -5.24 -21.48 -9.41
N ILE A 19 -5.42 -22.75 -9.84
CA ILE A 19 -4.30 -23.67 -10.09
C ILE A 19 -3.43 -23.14 -11.25
N LYS A 20 -4.05 -22.71 -12.36
CA LYS A 20 -3.35 -22.14 -13.51
C LYS A 20 -2.58 -20.88 -13.14
N LEU A 21 -3.21 -19.98 -12.35
CA LEU A 21 -2.58 -18.75 -11.88
C LEU A 21 -1.38 -19.06 -10.97
N SER A 22 -1.54 -19.97 -10.00
CA SER A 22 -0.45 -20.42 -9.13
C SER A 22 0.75 -20.96 -9.95
N THR A 23 0.46 -21.77 -10.96
CA THR A 23 1.49 -22.31 -11.86
C THR A 23 2.18 -21.19 -12.68
N SER A 24 1.41 -20.24 -13.18
CA SER A 24 1.94 -19.11 -13.95
C SER A 24 2.83 -18.20 -13.08
N ILE A 25 2.42 -17.93 -11.84
CA ILE A 25 3.22 -17.17 -10.87
C ILE A 25 4.52 -17.92 -10.54
N SER A 26 4.45 -19.22 -10.27
CA SER A 26 5.63 -20.04 -9.96
C SER A 26 6.66 -20.01 -11.10
N LYS A 27 6.20 -20.16 -12.35
CA LYS A 27 7.06 -20.06 -13.53
C LYS A 27 7.68 -18.66 -13.70
N PHE A 28 6.87 -17.63 -13.49
CA PHE A 28 7.33 -16.24 -13.62
C PHE A 28 8.37 -15.86 -12.56
N LEU A 29 8.22 -16.39 -11.34
CA LEU A 29 9.13 -16.13 -10.22
C LEU A 29 10.24 -17.17 -10.08
N GLU A 30 10.33 -18.14 -11.01
CA GLU A 30 11.30 -19.23 -10.98
C GLU A 30 11.26 -20.05 -9.67
N PHE A 31 10.07 -20.16 -9.07
CA PHE A 31 9.87 -20.99 -7.88
C PHE A 31 9.83 -22.46 -8.25
N ASP A 32 10.34 -23.27 -7.30
CA ASP A 32 10.17 -24.73 -7.35
C ASP A 32 8.69 -25.10 -7.47
N LEU A 33 8.35 -25.85 -8.53
CA LEU A 33 6.97 -26.25 -8.81
C LEU A 33 6.41 -27.24 -7.78
N GLU A 34 7.27 -27.91 -6.99
CA GLU A 34 6.84 -28.77 -5.88
C GLU A 34 6.35 -27.95 -4.67
N LYS A 35 6.83 -26.70 -4.53
CA LYS A 35 6.46 -25.76 -3.46
C LYS A 35 5.62 -24.59 -3.97
N LYS A 36 4.65 -24.87 -4.83
CA LYS A 36 3.80 -23.82 -5.42
C LYS A 36 3.11 -22.98 -4.34
N PRO A 37 3.08 -21.65 -4.50
CA PRO A 37 2.28 -20.81 -3.63
C PRO A 37 0.80 -21.19 -3.74
N ARG A 38 0.13 -21.41 -2.61
CA ARG A 38 -1.31 -21.62 -2.58
C ARG A 38 -2.01 -20.26 -2.60
N LEU A 39 -2.90 -20.08 -3.55
CA LEU A 39 -3.81 -18.93 -3.58
C LEU A 39 -4.96 -19.16 -2.62
N VAL A 40 -5.20 -18.21 -1.74
CA VAL A 40 -6.28 -18.24 -0.75
C VAL A 40 -7.16 -17.01 -0.93
N THR A 41 -8.46 -17.15 -0.66
CA THR A 41 -9.42 -16.06 -0.68
C THR A 41 -10.04 -15.88 0.71
N ASP A 42 -10.58 -14.70 0.99
CA ASP A 42 -11.19 -14.36 2.28
C ASP A 42 -12.47 -15.17 2.58
N LYS A 43 -13.01 -15.89 1.60
CA LYS A 43 -14.20 -16.75 1.75
C LYS A 43 -13.90 -18.13 2.32
N SER A 44 -12.63 -18.48 2.51
CA SER A 44 -12.19 -19.78 2.98
C SER A 44 -11.92 -19.80 4.49
N GLU A 45 -11.31 -20.87 4.97
CA GLU A 45 -10.97 -21.19 6.35
C GLU A 45 -10.21 -20.10 7.16
N TYR A 46 -9.86 -18.99 6.51
CA TYR A 46 -9.02 -17.90 7.06
C TYR A 46 -9.82 -16.62 7.35
N LYS A 47 -11.00 -16.74 7.98
CA LYS A 47 -11.89 -15.59 8.28
C LYS A 47 -11.21 -14.45 9.05
N ASP A 48 -10.20 -14.77 9.83
CA ASP A 48 -9.46 -13.80 10.66
C ASP A 48 -8.17 -13.30 9.99
N HIS A 49 -7.88 -13.74 8.76
CA HIS A 49 -6.69 -13.32 8.05
C HIS A 49 -6.90 -11.98 7.34
N SER A 50 -6.00 -11.04 7.59
CA SER A 50 -5.93 -9.78 6.84
C SER A 50 -4.97 -9.92 5.67
N PHE A 51 -5.40 -9.60 4.45
CA PHE A 51 -4.52 -9.45 3.28
C PHE A 51 -3.77 -8.10 3.26
N SER A 52 -3.65 -7.48 4.40
CA SER A 52 -2.88 -6.25 4.63
C SER A 52 -1.46 -6.60 5.09
N ASP A 53 -0.53 -5.68 4.86
CA ASP A 53 0.86 -5.78 5.39
C ASP A 53 0.91 -5.73 6.93
N ILE A 54 -0.26 -5.55 7.57
CA ILE A 54 -0.45 -5.51 9.02
C ILE A 54 -1.63 -6.39 9.41
N PRO A 55 -1.68 -6.89 10.67
CA PRO A 55 -2.80 -7.72 11.14
C PRO A 55 -4.16 -7.04 11.07
N ASP A 56 -4.18 -5.70 11.20
CA ASP A 56 -5.40 -4.91 11.19
C ASP A 56 -5.96 -4.77 9.76
N LYS A 57 -7.28 -4.87 9.60
CA LYS A 57 -7.99 -4.55 8.34
C LYS A 57 -8.03 -3.03 8.14
N ALA A 58 -6.90 -2.44 7.83
CA ALA A 58 -6.73 -1.00 7.76
C ALA A 58 -6.51 -0.49 6.33
N VAL A 59 -6.85 0.78 6.14
CA VAL A 59 -6.60 1.56 4.93
C VAL A 59 -5.40 2.47 5.17
N SER A 60 -4.47 2.52 4.23
CA SER A 60 -3.29 3.40 4.30
C SER A 60 -3.51 4.70 3.54
N PHE A 61 -3.10 5.80 4.15
CA PHE A 61 -3.25 7.17 3.65
C PHE A 61 -1.87 7.75 3.36
N ILE A 62 -1.70 8.34 2.18
CA ILE A 62 -0.46 9.00 1.75
C ILE A 62 -0.74 10.45 1.39
N ASN A 63 -0.11 11.37 2.11
CA ASN A 63 -0.11 12.79 1.82
C ASN A 63 0.94 13.11 0.75
N LEU A 64 0.53 13.60 -0.41
CA LEU A 64 1.44 13.97 -1.49
C LEU A 64 2.39 15.08 -1.11
N ASN A 65 1.99 15.99 -0.22
CA ASN A 65 2.89 17.06 0.24
C ASN A 65 4.00 16.53 1.16
N THR A 66 3.72 15.47 1.94
CA THR A 66 4.76 14.73 2.69
C THR A 66 5.75 14.04 1.75
N VAL A 67 5.25 13.44 0.66
CA VAL A 67 6.13 12.85 -0.37
C VAL A 67 6.99 13.92 -1.02
N LYS A 68 6.42 15.06 -1.40
CA LYS A 68 7.17 16.19 -2.01
C LYS A 68 8.22 16.80 -1.06
N ASP A 69 7.92 16.90 0.25
CA ASP A 69 8.90 17.35 1.23
C ASP A 69 10.08 16.38 1.31
N PHE A 70 9.80 15.09 1.35
CA PHE A 70 10.82 14.05 1.36
C PHE A 70 11.66 14.06 0.07
N GLU A 71 11.03 14.13 -1.13
CA GLU A 71 11.72 14.32 -2.43
C GLU A 71 12.72 15.47 -2.38
N LYS A 72 12.26 16.62 -1.90
CA LYS A 72 13.08 17.83 -1.78
C LYS A 72 14.28 17.62 -0.86
N LYS A 73 14.08 16.92 0.28
CA LYS A 73 15.15 16.67 1.26
C LYS A 73 16.23 15.73 0.75
N ILE A 74 15.86 14.72 -0.05
CA ILE A 74 16.83 13.80 -0.65
C ILE A 74 17.34 14.26 -2.01
N ASN A 75 16.81 15.38 -2.54
CA ASN A 75 17.10 15.91 -3.88
C ASN A 75 16.94 14.85 -4.98
N GLN A 76 15.87 14.05 -4.89
CA GLN A 76 15.58 12.97 -5.85
C GLN A 76 14.08 12.78 -6.00
N GLN A 77 13.58 12.65 -7.25
CA GLN A 77 12.18 12.39 -7.51
C GLN A 77 11.73 11.02 -6.96
N ILE A 78 10.55 11.01 -6.38
CA ILE A 78 9.94 9.81 -5.79
C ILE A 78 8.56 9.57 -6.43
N ASP A 79 8.39 8.46 -7.11
CA ASP A 79 7.05 8.01 -7.48
C ASP A 79 6.31 7.58 -6.21
N TYR A 80 5.23 8.30 -5.84
CA TYR A 80 4.42 8.02 -4.65
C TYR A 80 3.84 6.60 -4.63
N LYS A 81 3.70 5.96 -5.78
CA LYS A 81 3.20 4.59 -5.91
C LYS A 81 4.07 3.57 -5.18
N ARG A 82 5.35 3.88 -4.91
CA ARG A 82 6.23 3.00 -4.11
C ARG A 82 5.76 2.82 -2.67
N PHE A 83 4.96 3.76 -2.16
CA PHE A 83 4.37 3.68 -0.82
C PHE A 83 3.12 2.80 -0.76
N ARG A 84 2.57 2.39 -1.91
CA ARG A 84 1.43 1.45 -2.01
C ARG A 84 0.24 1.87 -1.16
N GLY A 85 -0.01 3.18 -1.06
CA GLY A 85 -1.15 3.71 -0.31
C GLY A 85 -2.49 3.37 -0.96
N ASN A 86 -3.52 3.13 -0.15
CA ASN A 86 -4.88 2.91 -0.62
C ASN A 86 -5.55 4.25 -0.97
N ILE A 87 -5.37 5.26 -0.12
CA ILE A 87 -5.89 6.61 -0.32
C ILE A 87 -4.71 7.56 -0.46
N ILE A 88 -4.67 8.27 -1.57
CA ILE A 88 -3.67 9.28 -1.88
C ILE A 88 -4.37 10.62 -1.87
N PHE A 89 -3.85 11.58 -1.13
CA PHE A 89 -4.47 12.88 -0.97
C PHE A 89 -3.45 14.02 -0.93
N ASP A 90 -3.93 15.23 -1.09
CA ASP A 90 -3.17 16.47 -0.98
C ASP A 90 -3.99 17.56 -0.27
N GLY A 91 -3.57 18.83 -0.39
CA GLY A 91 -4.30 19.97 0.15
C GLY A 91 -3.98 20.33 1.60
N ILE A 92 -3.21 19.52 2.33
CA ILE A 92 -2.73 19.85 3.68
C ILE A 92 -1.20 19.96 3.71
N LYS A 93 -0.65 20.49 4.80
CA LYS A 93 0.81 20.61 4.98
C LYS A 93 1.46 19.23 5.02
N ALA A 94 2.74 19.20 4.64
CA ALA A 94 3.56 17.98 4.82
C ALA A 94 3.57 17.57 6.30
N TRP A 95 3.44 16.27 6.54
CA TRP A 95 3.44 15.64 7.87
C TRP A 95 2.23 15.96 8.76
N GLU A 96 1.27 16.78 8.29
CA GLU A 96 0.06 17.14 9.03
C GLU A 96 -0.80 15.92 9.35
N GLU A 97 -0.79 14.89 8.50
CA GLU A 97 -1.50 13.64 8.72
C GLU A 97 -1.07 12.91 10.00
N PHE A 98 0.10 13.20 10.54
CA PHE A 98 0.56 12.61 11.81
C PHE A 98 -0.22 13.15 13.02
N ASN A 99 -0.80 14.36 12.90
CA ASN A 99 -1.66 14.95 13.92
C ASN A 99 -3.08 14.35 13.95
N TRP A 100 -3.36 13.43 13.02
CA TRP A 100 -4.65 12.71 12.98
C TRP A 100 -4.67 11.45 13.83
N ILE A 101 -3.54 11.03 14.37
CA ILE A 101 -3.47 9.86 15.25
C ILE A 101 -4.46 10.05 16.39
N GLU A 102 -5.24 8.99 16.68
CA GLU A 102 -6.34 8.94 17.66
C GLU A 102 -7.57 9.80 17.29
N LYS A 103 -7.58 10.44 16.12
CA LYS A 103 -8.74 11.21 15.63
C LYS A 103 -9.55 10.41 14.63
N LYS A 104 -10.81 10.80 14.50
CA LYS A 104 -11.69 10.38 13.42
C LYS A 104 -11.58 11.38 12.28
N ILE A 105 -11.52 10.89 11.07
CA ILE A 105 -11.62 11.68 9.84
C ILE A 105 -12.77 11.16 9.00
N LYS A 106 -13.36 12.03 8.18
CA LYS A 106 -14.41 11.68 7.24
C LYS A 106 -14.02 12.04 5.83
N ILE A 107 -14.23 11.11 4.88
CA ILE A 107 -14.06 11.34 3.45
C ILE A 107 -15.31 10.84 2.75
N GLY A 108 -16.01 11.72 2.03
CA GLY A 108 -17.31 11.38 1.44
C GLY A 108 -18.28 10.86 2.51
N GLU A 109 -18.75 9.62 2.36
CA GLU A 109 -19.67 8.97 3.30
C GLU A 109 -18.96 8.17 4.39
N VAL A 110 -17.64 7.95 4.26
CA VAL A 110 -16.88 7.00 5.10
C VAL A 110 -16.12 7.73 6.21
N GLU A 111 -16.24 7.20 7.42
CA GLU A 111 -15.47 7.62 8.58
C GLU A 111 -14.34 6.62 8.85
N PHE A 112 -13.19 7.15 9.25
CA PHE A 112 -12.00 6.39 9.58
C PHE A 112 -11.48 6.79 10.96
N GLN A 113 -11.10 5.82 11.77
CA GLN A 113 -10.30 6.04 12.97
C GLN A 113 -8.84 5.93 12.61
N ILE A 114 -8.10 7.04 12.63
CA ILE A 114 -6.66 7.01 12.43
C ILE A 114 -5.99 6.52 13.70
N PHE A 115 -5.16 5.48 13.62
CA PHE A 115 -4.65 4.83 14.83
C PHE A 115 -3.13 4.73 14.92
N ARG A 116 -2.43 4.79 13.77
CA ARG A 116 -0.96 4.79 13.81
C ARG A 116 -0.33 5.30 12.52
N LYS A 117 0.95 5.71 12.62
CA LYS A 117 1.81 6.02 11.47
C LYS A 117 2.16 4.75 10.70
N THR A 118 2.44 4.90 9.42
CA THR A 118 2.86 3.79 8.56
C THR A 118 4.38 3.70 8.52
N LYS A 119 4.96 2.76 9.26
CA LYS A 119 6.39 2.46 9.20
C LYS A 119 6.74 1.87 7.83
N ARG A 120 7.74 2.42 7.17
CA ARG A 120 8.17 1.98 5.85
C ARG A 120 9.23 0.88 5.95
N CYS A 121 9.08 -0.12 5.09
CA CYS A 121 9.98 -1.26 4.97
C CYS A 121 10.71 -1.24 3.63
N ALA A 122 11.60 -2.19 3.42
CA ALA A 122 12.41 -2.33 2.21
C ALA A 122 11.58 -2.46 0.90
N ALA A 123 10.28 -2.78 0.98
CA ALA A 123 9.42 -2.79 -0.21
C ALA A 123 9.33 -1.41 -0.87
N THR A 124 9.45 -0.32 -0.09
CA THR A 124 9.44 1.05 -0.62
C THR A 124 10.72 1.46 -1.35
N GLU A 125 11.77 0.65 -1.28
CA GLU A 125 13.00 0.86 -2.04
C GLU A 125 12.85 0.55 -3.52
N VAL A 126 11.84 -0.26 -3.86
CA VAL A 126 11.61 -0.73 -5.23
C VAL A 126 10.96 0.37 -6.06
N ASN A 127 11.58 0.72 -7.17
CA ASN A 127 11.01 1.63 -8.15
C ASN A 127 9.85 0.95 -8.88
N PRO A 128 8.61 1.50 -8.80
CA PRO A 128 7.43 0.86 -9.38
C PRO A 128 7.44 0.80 -10.91
N GLN A 129 8.31 1.56 -11.58
CA GLN A 129 8.38 1.58 -13.04
C GLN A 129 9.30 0.48 -13.60
N ASN A 130 10.34 0.09 -12.88
CA ASN A 130 11.36 -0.83 -13.39
C ASN A 130 11.68 -2.01 -12.48
N GLY A 131 11.11 -2.06 -11.27
CA GLY A 131 11.30 -3.14 -10.29
C GLY A 131 12.67 -3.15 -9.60
N LYS A 132 13.55 -2.18 -9.87
CA LYS A 132 14.87 -2.11 -9.24
C LYS A 132 14.82 -1.36 -7.92
N ARG A 133 15.67 -1.73 -6.96
CA ARG A 133 15.91 -0.94 -5.75
C ARG A 133 16.82 0.24 -6.11
N ASP A 134 16.31 1.45 -5.94
CA ASP A 134 17.02 2.68 -6.33
C ASP A 134 17.19 3.67 -5.18
N ILE A 135 16.33 3.62 -4.16
CA ILE A 135 16.34 4.54 -3.02
C ILE A 135 16.14 3.72 -1.74
N ASN A 136 17.05 3.82 -0.78
CA ASN A 136 16.82 3.26 0.55
C ASN A 136 15.91 4.17 1.38
N VAL A 137 14.60 4.13 1.08
CA VAL A 137 13.59 5.01 1.67
C VAL A 137 13.57 4.96 3.20
N PRO A 138 13.52 3.77 3.87
CA PRO A 138 13.48 3.73 5.34
C PRO A 138 14.67 4.40 6.00
N ASN A 139 15.88 4.20 5.45
CA ASN A 139 17.10 4.77 5.99
C ASN A 139 17.16 6.29 5.75
N GLN A 140 16.76 6.76 4.57
CA GLN A 140 16.71 8.20 4.28
C GLN A 140 15.71 8.93 5.17
N LEU A 141 14.51 8.36 5.37
CA LEU A 141 13.52 8.90 6.32
C LEU A 141 14.12 9.00 7.73
N TYR A 142 14.78 7.92 8.19
CA TYR A 142 15.38 7.91 9.52
C TYR A 142 16.48 8.96 9.68
N LYS A 143 17.35 9.09 8.69
CA LYS A 143 18.44 10.09 8.70
C LYS A 143 17.93 11.54 8.75
N ILE A 144 16.81 11.83 8.07
CA ILE A 144 16.30 13.20 7.90
C ILE A 144 15.34 13.58 9.02
N TYR A 145 14.46 12.64 9.44
CA TYR A 145 13.35 12.94 10.35
C TYR A 145 13.42 12.19 11.68
N GLY A 146 14.41 11.29 11.87
CA GLY A 146 14.55 10.50 13.10
C GLY A 146 13.58 9.30 13.19
N HIS A 147 12.79 9.05 12.15
CA HIS A 147 11.86 7.91 12.07
C HIS A 147 11.74 7.40 10.63
N SER A 148 11.22 6.17 10.46
CA SER A 148 11.00 5.57 9.13
C SER A 148 9.53 5.59 8.72
N ASP A 149 8.72 6.49 9.28
CA ASP A 149 7.28 6.56 9.00
C ASP A 149 6.98 7.54 7.89
N LEU A 150 5.99 7.23 7.05
CA LEU A 150 5.41 8.12 6.04
C LEU A 150 3.96 7.69 5.77
N GLY A 151 3.00 8.59 6.00
CA GLY A 151 1.57 8.31 5.96
C GLY A 151 1.03 7.66 7.23
N VAL A 152 -0.26 7.36 7.24
CA VAL A 152 -0.98 6.83 8.40
C VAL A 152 -1.90 5.68 8.01
N TYR A 153 -2.32 4.88 9.00
CA TYR A 153 -3.33 3.86 8.88
C TYR A 153 -4.62 4.29 9.57
N GLY A 154 -5.76 4.00 8.92
CA GLY A 154 -7.10 4.20 9.45
C GLY A 154 -7.95 2.95 9.38
N LEU A 155 -8.71 2.68 10.44
CA LEU A 155 -9.76 1.66 10.45
C LEU A 155 -11.04 2.26 9.88
N VAL A 156 -11.71 1.53 9.01
CA VAL A 156 -13.02 1.92 8.46
C VAL A 156 -14.09 1.71 9.52
N LEU A 157 -14.84 2.76 9.86
CA LEU A 157 -15.85 2.72 10.91
C LEU A 157 -17.26 2.41 10.38
N ASN A 158 -17.55 2.75 9.13
CA ASN A 158 -18.86 2.53 8.52
C ASN A 158 -18.75 2.19 7.04
N LYS A 159 -19.80 1.63 6.47
CA LYS A 159 -19.94 1.42 5.02
C LYS A 159 -20.26 2.74 4.32
N GLY A 160 -19.80 2.91 3.09
CA GLY A 160 -20.06 4.07 2.27
C GLY A 160 -19.18 4.11 1.04
N SER A 161 -19.29 5.17 0.26
CA SER A 161 -18.51 5.43 -0.93
C SER A 161 -17.65 6.68 -0.77
N ILE A 162 -16.45 6.65 -1.38
CA ILE A 162 -15.55 7.78 -1.53
C ILE A 162 -15.24 7.96 -3.01
N LYS A 163 -15.03 9.20 -3.42
CA LYS A 163 -14.70 9.56 -4.80
C LYS A 163 -13.44 10.43 -4.83
N THR A 164 -12.76 10.41 -5.95
CA THR A 164 -11.69 11.38 -6.20
C THR A 164 -12.27 12.80 -6.15
N GLY A 165 -11.66 13.67 -5.36
CA GLY A 165 -12.12 15.04 -5.12
C GLY A 165 -12.94 15.22 -3.83
N ASP A 166 -13.28 14.15 -3.11
CA ASP A 166 -13.91 14.29 -1.80
C ASP A 166 -12.95 14.94 -0.80
N GLU A 167 -13.48 15.87 0.00
CA GLU A 167 -12.72 16.55 1.05
C GLU A 167 -12.50 15.64 2.26
N ILE A 168 -11.35 15.81 2.90
CA ILE A 168 -11.04 15.19 4.19
C ILE A 168 -11.48 16.16 5.30
N LYS A 169 -12.41 15.72 6.15
CA LYS A 169 -12.89 16.46 7.33
C LYS A 169 -12.36 15.78 8.60
N ILE A 170 -11.83 16.58 9.53
CA ILE A 170 -11.24 16.13 10.79
C ILE A 170 -12.18 16.49 11.94
#